data_fba4527b47c231ce9f5c552600129c98
#
_entry.id   fba4527b47c231ce9f5c552600129c98
#
_cell.length_a   1.000
_cell.length_b   1.000
_cell.length_c   1.000
_cell.angle_alpha   90.00
_cell.angle_beta   90.00
_cell.angle_gamma   90.00
#
_symmetry.space_group_name_H-M   'P 1'
#
loop_
_entity.id
_entity.type
_entity.pdbx_description
1 polymer ?
#
loop_
_entity_poly.entity_id
_entity_poly.type
_entity_poly.pdbx_seq_one_letter_code
_entity_poly.pdbx_strand_id
1 'polypeptide(L)'
;VPRAMLDDHFAHNYAKGITVLIPSYVEQPKVVEKTIWSAALQEFPDLAVVLLIDDPPHPNNDEARAILKASRELMPKVLAELAAPAERFTKARDETVAALADQMDARRSVVARCAEDYRAAAQWLEHKADTWLVEDHTDDFFCDQVLRGLARDLRLTEQALNESITLQQHVDANRILQLYERLVRIFTAK
;
A
#
# COMPACT_ATOMS: atom_id res chain seq x y z
N VAL A 1 16.30 1.89 14.25
CA VAL A 1 15.53 0.93 15.07
C VAL A 1 15.59 -0.41 14.34
N PRO A 2 15.98 -1.53 15.00
CA PRO A 2 15.96 -2.85 14.38
C PRO A 2 14.55 -3.22 13.91
N ARG A 3 14.41 -3.81 12.72
CA ARG A 3 13.11 -4.19 12.14
C ARG A 3 12.31 -5.10 13.09
N ALA A 4 12.98 -6.01 13.79
CA ALA A 4 12.36 -6.89 14.78
C ALA A 4 11.62 -6.13 15.90
N MET A 5 12.12 -4.98 16.32
CA MET A 5 11.43 -4.14 17.32
C MET A 5 10.19 -3.47 16.75
N LEU A 6 10.21 -3.10 15.46
CA LEU A 6 9.03 -2.56 14.78
C LEU A 6 7.97 -3.63 14.59
N ASP A 7 8.38 -4.81 14.13
CA ASP A 7 7.48 -5.96 13.93
C ASP A 7 6.84 -6.36 15.28
N ASP A 8 7.61 -6.41 16.38
CA ASP A 8 7.12 -6.70 17.72
C ASP A 8 6.14 -5.62 18.23
N HIS A 9 6.50 -4.35 18.04
CA HIS A 9 5.63 -3.21 18.40
C HIS A 9 4.28 -3.27 17.69
N PHE A 10 4.26 -3.61 16.39
CA PHE A 10 3.03 -3.71 15.61
C PHE A 10 2.25 -5.02 15.84
N ALA A 11 2.94 -6.12 16.18
CA ALA A 11 2.30 -7.39 16.49
C ALA A 11 1.48 -7.34 17.80
N HIS A 12 1.87 -6.50 18.75
CA HIS A 12 1.20 -6.39 20.05
C HIS A 12 0.08 -5.34 20.12
N ASN A 13 -0.35 -4.79 18.99
CA ASN A 13 -1.47 -3.82 18.89
C ASN A 13 -1.29 -2.55 19.75
N TYR A 14 -0.04 -2.19 20.10
CA TYR A 14 0.26 -0.96 20.83
C TYR A 14 0.20 0.28 19.93
N ALA A 15 0.23 0.09 18.62
CA ALA A 15 0.13 1.18 17.66
C ALA A 15 -1.31 1.69 17.57
N LYS A 16 -1.56 2.85 18.15
CA LYS A 16 -2.71 3.66 17.76
C LYS A 16 -2.55 4.01 16.29
N GLY A 17 -3.65 4.07 15.54
CA GLY A 17 -3.64 4.52 14.16
C GLY A 17 -2.87 5.82 13.98
N ILE A 18 -2.31 6.04 12.79
CA ILE A 18 -1.65 7.29 12.44
C ILE A 18 -2.48 8.04 11.40
N THR A 19 -2.55 9.37 11.57
CA THR A 19 -3.16 10.24 10.57
C THR A 19 -2.10 11.10 9.91
N VAL A 20 -1.95 10.96 8.60
CA VAL A 20 -1.11 11.83 7.79
C VAL A 20 -1.95 13.01 7.31
N LEU A 21 -1.56 14.22 7.68
CA LEU A 21 -2.20 15.45 7.22
C LEU A 21 -1.40 16.02 6.04
N ILE A 22 -2.05 16.23 4.91
CA ILE A 22 -1.48 16.80 3.70
C ILE A 22 -2.07 18.20 3.50
N PRO A 23 -1.38 19.27 3.92
CA PRO A 23 -1.85 20.62 3.64
C PRO A 23 -1.64 20.97 2.17
N SER A 24 -2.62 21.60 1.56
CA SER A 24 -2.57 22.07 0.17
C SER A 24 -3.15 23.50 0.08
N TYR A 25 -2.40 24.40 -0.51
CA TYR A 25 -2.83 25.78 -0.79
C TYR A 25 -2.37 26.17 -2.20
N VAL A 26 -3.32 26.31 -3.12
CA VAL A 26 -3.06 26.67 -4.53
C VAL A 26 -2.02 25.75 -5.20
N GLU A 27 -1.94 24.49 -4.75
CA GLU A 27 -1.02 23.50 -5.29
C GLU A 27 -1.58 22.87 -6.58
N GLN A 28 -0.69 22.47 -7.47
CA GLN A 28 -1.09 21.71 -8.65
C GLN A 28 -1.63 20.33 -8.23
N PRO A 29 -2.83 19.92 -8.69
CA PRO A 29 -3.45 18.66 -8.30
C PRO A 29 -2.54 17.45 -8.46
N LYS A 30 -1.69 17.42 -9.49
CA LYS A 30 -0.75 16.34 -9.75
C LYS A 30 0.33 16.19 -8.67
N VAL A 31 0.82 17.29 -8.09
CA VAL A 31 1.77 17.27 -6.97
C VAL A 31 1.09 16.70 -5.73
N VAL A 32 -0.12 17.16 -5.45
CA VAL A 32 -0.94 16.67 -4.34
C VAL A 32 -1.25 15.17 -4.51
N GLU A 33 -1.59 14.73 -5.72
CA GLU A 33 -1.87 13.31 -6.02
C GLU A 33 -0.67 12.42 -5.68
N LYS A 34 0.56 12.79 -6.07
CA LYS A 34 1.79 12.05 -5.71
C LYS A 34 1.99 11.96 -4.21
N THR A 35 1.71 13.05 -3.50
CA THR A 35 1.82 13.09 -2.03
C THR A 35 0.79 12.16 -1.36
N ILE A 36 -0.45 12.17 -1.85
CA ILE A 36 -1.50 11.26 -1.36
C ILE A 36 -1.10 9.80 -1.59
N TRP A 37 -0.64 9.45 -2.79
CA TRP A 37 -0.17 8.09 -3.09
C TRP A 37 1.00 7.67 -2.21
N SER A 38 1.98 8.55 -2.02
CA SER A 38 3.14 8.28 -1.17
C SER A 38 2.74 8.05 0.29
N ALA A 39 1.73 8.77 0.78
CA ALA A 39 1.20 8.59 2.13
C ALA A 39 0.34 7.31 2.23
N ALA A 40 -0.55 7.07 1.26
CA ALA A 40 -1.50 5.97 1.30
C ALA A 40 -0.84 4.57 1.20
N LEU A 41 0.33 4.48 0.55
CA LEU A 41 1.09 3.23 0.40
C LEU A 41 2.05 2.95 1.57
N GLN A 42 1.99 3.71 2.66
CA GLN A 42 2.79 3.43 3.86
C GLN A 42 2.28 2.18 4.59
N GLU A 43 3.23 1.34 5.02
CA GLU A 43 2.94 0.08 5.72
C GLU A 43 2.58 0.30 7.20
N PHE A 44 1.72 1.26 7.52
CA PHE A 44 1.35 1.55 8.89
C PHE A 44 -0.05 0.99 9.24
N PRO A 45 -0.24 0.33 10.39
CA PRO A 45 -1.54 -0.13 10.83
C PRO A 45 -2.50 1.04 11.02
N ASP A 46 -3.75 0.89 10.58
CA ASP A 46 -4.82 1.89 10.75
C ASP A 46 -4.40 3.30 10.28
N LEU A 47 -3.87 3.35 9.06
CA LEU A 47 -3.42 4.59 8.42
C LEU A 47 -4.61 5.39 7.88
N ALA A 48 -4.74 6.63 8.34
CA ALA A 48 -5.65 7.61 7.76
C ALA A 48 -4.87 8.70 7.02
N VAL A 49 -5.34 9.08 5.83
CA VAL A 49 -4.76 10.18 5.05
C VAL A 49 -5.81 11.27 4.89
N VAL A 50 -5.48 12.47 5.32
CA VAL A 50 -6.39 13.62 5.28
C VAL A 50 -5.77 14.74 4.44
N LEU A 51 -6.42 15.09 3.34
CA LEU A 51 -6.08 16.25 2.53
C LEU A 51 -6.77 17.49 3.10
N LEU A 52 -5.97 18.46 3.54
CA LEU A 52 -6.42 19.76 4.04
C LEU A 52 -6.31 20.79 2.93
N ILE A 53 -7.42 21.16 2.31
CA ILE A 53 -7.46 22.15 1.23
C ILE A 53 -7.76 23.52 1.84
N ASP A 54 -6.77 24.43 1.81
CA ASP A 54 -6.85 25.80 2.34
C ASP A 54 -7.10 26.84 1.22
N ASP A 55 -7.64 26.38 0.10
CA ASP A 55 -8.01 27.28 -1.01
C ASP A 55 -9.30 28.03 -0.70
N PRO A 56 -9.47 29.27 -1.24
CA PRO A 56 -10.72 29.99 -1.13
C PRO A 56 -11.90 29.14 -1.62
N PRO A 57 -12.97 28.96 -0.84
CA PRO A 57 -14.08 28.08 -1.20
C PRO A 57 -14.81 28.53 -2.48
N HIS A 58 -14.71 29.80 -2.83
CA HIS A 58 -15.31 30.44 -4.01
C HIS A 58 -14.25 31.22 -4.78
N PRO A 59 -13.38 30.56 -5.58
CA PRO A 59 -12.35 31.27 -6.35
C PRO A 59 -12.95 32.23 -7.37
N ASN A 60 -12.25 33.33 -7.60
CA ASN A 60 -12.73 34.42 -8.47
C ASN A 60 -12.52 34.15 -9.98
N ASN A 61 -11.73 33.15 -10.35
CA ASN A 61 -11.45 32.81 -11.74
C ASN A 61 -11.71 31.32 -12.03
N ASP A 62 -11.86 31.00 -13.31
CA ASP A 62 -12.23 29.65 -13.77
C ASP A 62 -11.10 28.63 -13.53
N GLU A 63 -9.84 29.04 -13.68
CA GLU A 63 -8.67 28.19 -13.48
C GLU A 63 -8.58 27.73 -12.02
N ALA A 64 -8.66 28.65 -11.06
CA ALA A 64 -8.64 28.33 -9.64
C ALA A 64 -9.85 27.44 -9.24
N ARG A 65 -11.03 27.65 -9.85
CA ARG A 65 -12.17 26.77 -9.64
C ARG A 65 -11.92 25.35 -10.15
N ALA A 66 -11.27 25.23 -11.31
CA ALA A 66 -10.93 23.92 -11.88
C ALA A 66 -9.90 23.18 -11.01
N ILE A 67 -8.86 23.88 -10.55
CA ILE A 67 -7.84 23.34 -9.63
C ILE A 67 -8.48 22.86 -8.33
N LEU A 68 -9.29 23.68 -7.67
CA LEU A 68 -9.99 23.32 -6.43
C LEU A 68 -10.91 22.11 -6.61
N LYS A 69 -11.64 22.05 -7.74
CA LYS A 69 -12.48 20.91 -8.05
C LYS A 69 -11.64 19.64 -8.21
N ALA A 70 -10.57 19.70 -9.00
CA ALA A 70 -9.67 18.58 -9.20
C ALA A 70 -9.04 18.11 -7.89
N SER A 71 -8.57 19.04 -7.03
CA SER A 71 -7.99 18.70 -5.72
C SER A 71 -8.98 17.97 -4.80
N ARG A 72 -10.27 18.35 -4.81
CA ARG A 72 -11.32 17.67 -4.04
C ARG A 72 -11.61 16.25 -4.51
N GLU A 73 -11.35 15.93 -5.77
CA GLU A 73 -11.58 14.62 -6.36
C GLU A 73 -10.41 13.65 -6.15
N LEU A 74 -9.23 14.12 -5.70
CA LEU A 74 -8.03 13.29 -5.57
C LEU A 74 -8.19 12.16 -4.55
N MET A 75 -8.61 12.47 -3.33
CA MET A 75 -8.77 11.43 -2.29
C MET A 75 -9.76 10.34 -2.70
N PRO A 76 -11.01 10.67 -3.14
CA PRO A 76 -11.93 9.67 -3.67
C PRO A 76 -11.34 8.82 -4.80
N LYS A 77 -10.60 9.45 -5.73
CA LYS A 77 -9.95 8.76 -6.84
C LYS A 77 -8.92 7.74 -6.35
N VAL A 78 -8.00 8.16 -5.48
CA VAL A 78 -6.94 7.28 -4.96
C VAL A 78 -7.54 6.12 -4.16
N LEU A 79 -8.52 6.37 -3.30
CA LEU A 79 -9.19 5.33 -2.52
C LEU A 79 -9.96 4.35 -3.41
N ALA A 80 -10.59 4.82 -4.48
CA ALA A 80 -11.26 3.96 -5.45
C ALA A 80 -10.29 3.04 -6.19
N GLU A 81 -9.09 3.53 -6.52
CA GLU A 81 -8.05 2.71 -7.15
C GLU A 81 -7.47 1.66 -6.19
N LEU A 82 -7.35 1.98 -4.89
CA LEU A 82 -6.89 1.04 -3.87
C LEU A 82 -7.94 -0.01 -3.47
N ALA A 83 -9.22 0.23 -3.73
CA ALA A 83 -10.31 -0.63 -3.26
C ALA A 83 -10.20 -2.09 -3.73
N ALA A 84 -9.91 -2.31 -5.02
CA ALA A 84 -9.81 -3.66 -5.57
C ALA A 84 -8.65 -4.49 -4.98
N PRO A 85 -7.39 -3.99 -4.92
CA PRO A 85 -6.32 -4.71 -4.23
C PRO A 85 -6.58 -4.85 -2.73
N ALA A 86 -7.17 -3.86 -2.05
CA ALA A 86 -7.53 -3.95 -0.65
C ALA A 86 -8.52 -5.10 -0.37
N GLU A 87 -9.59 -5.20 -1.15
CA GLU A 87 -10.57 -6.28 -1.06
C GLU A 87 -9.92 -7.65 -1.30
N ARG A 88 -9.13 -7.77 -2.36
CA ARG A 88 -8.42 -8.99 -2.71
C ARG A 88 -7.55 -9.50 -1.57
N PHE A 89 -6.67 -8.65 -1.03
CA PHE A 89 -5.71 -9.08 -0.01
C PHE A 89 -6.33 -9.25 1.36
N THR A 90 -7.39 -8.49 1.68
CA THR A 90 -8.19 -8.73 2.90
C THR A 90 -8.85 -10.11 2.85
N LYS A 91 -9.49 -10.44 1.74
CA LYS A 91 -10.09 -11.77 1.54
C LYS A 91 -9.06 -12.89 1.62
N ALA A 92 -7.91 -12.73 0.95
CA ALA A 92 -6.84 -13.74 0.98
C ALA A 92 -6.27 -13.93 2.38
N ARG A 93 -6.12 -12.87 3.18
CA ARG A 93 -5.75 -12.94 4.59
C ARG A 93 -6.78 -13.75 5.39
N ASP A 94 -8.06 -13.42 5.27
CA ASP A 94 -9.12 -14.06 6.05
C ASP A 94 -9.24 -15.57 5.74
N GLU A 95 -9.14 -15.93 4.46
CA GLU A 95 -9.08 -17.32 4.02
C GLU A 95 -7.83 -18.04 4.57
N THR A 96 -6.69 -17.32 4.66
CA THR A 96 -5.46 -17.89 5.20
C THR A 96 -5.53 -18.06 6.71
N VAL A 97 -6.11 -17.12 7.44
CA VAL A 97 -6.39 -17.26 8.89
C VAL A 97 -7.21 -18.54 9.14
N ALA A 98 -8.28 -18.75 8.37
CA ALA A 98 -9.10 -19.95 8.50
C ALA A 98 -8.34 -21.24 8.14
N ALA A 99 -7.47 -21.20 7.11
CA ALA A 99 -6.70 -22.36 6.65
C ALA A 99 -5.55 -22.74 7.61
N LEU A 100 -5.05 -21.80 8.40
CA LEU A 100 -3.94 -21.99 9.33
C LEU A 100 -4.41 -22.11 10.79
N ALA A 101 -5.71 -22.09 11.07
CA ALA A 101 -6.23 -22.29 12.41
C ALA A 101 -5.66 -23.61 12.99
N ASP A 102 -5.08 -23.52 14.18
CA ASP A 102 -4.46 -24.63 14.90
C ASP A 102 -3.25 -25.32 14.21
N GLN A 103 -2.61 -24.65 13.23
CA GLN A 103 -1.41 -25.16 12.57
C GLN A 103 -0.17 -24.37 12.98
N MET A 104 0.92 -25.08 13.32
CA MET A 104 2.23 -24.45 13.58
C MET A 104 2.94 -24.10 12.28
N ASP A 105 2.87 -24.98 11.28
CA ASP A 105 3.53 -24.80 9.99
C ASP A 105 2.52 -24.58 8.86
N ALA A 106 2.85 -23.66 7.96
CA ALA A 106 2.07 -23.41 6.77
C ALA A 106 2.26 -24.53 5.73
N ARG A 107 1.16 -25.07 5.22
CA ARG A 107 1.20 -26.03 4.12
C ARG A 107 1.82 -25.37 2.88
N ARG A 108 2.56 -26.14 2.10
CA ARG A 108 3.20 -25.67 0.86
C ARG A 108 2.25 -24.94 -0.09
N SER A 109 1.00 -25.37 -0.19
CA SER A 109 -0.03 -24.69 -1.01
C SER A 109 -0.39 -23.29 -0.50
N VAL A 110 -0.37 -23.09 0.82
CA VAL A 110 -0.63 -21.77 1.43
C VAL A 110 0.55 -20.83 1.19
N VAL A 111 1.79 -21.35 1.34
CA VAL A 111 3.01 -20.59 1.03
C VAL A 111 3.05 -20.19 -0.44
N ALA A 112 2.70 -21.09 -1.37
CA ALA A 112 2.65 -20.81 -2.79
C ALA A 112 1.61 -19.74 -3.13
N ARG A 113 0.43 -19.80 -2.52
CA ARG A 113 -0.61 -18.76 -2.70
C ARG A 113 -0.14 -17.41 -2.17
N CYS A 114 0.52 -17.36 -1.03
CA CYS A 114 1.09 -16.14 -0.50
C CYS A 114 2.12 -15.54 -1.48
N ALA A 115 2.99 -16.35 -2.07
CA ALA A 115 3.94 -15.90 -3.09
C ALA A 115 3.23 -15.32 -4.33
N GLU A 116 2.15 -15.95 -4.79
CA GLU A 116 1.34 -15.45 -5.90
C GLU A 116 0.67 -14.12 -5.59
N ASP A 117 0.18 -13.92 -4.37
CA ASP A 117 -0.43 -12.67 -3.95
C ASP A 117 0.62 -11.55 -3.84
N TYR A 118 1.83 -11.84 -3.37
CA TYR A 118 2.95 -10.90 -3.39
C TYR A 118 3.36 -10.52 -4.82
N ARG A 119 3.38 -11.48 -5.73
CA ARG A 119 3.58 -11.24 -7.17
C ARG A 119 2.51 -10.31 -7.74
N ALA A 120 1.24 -10.57 -7.45
CA ALA A 120 0.14 -9.78 -7.94
C ALA A 120 0.16 -8.34 -7.39
N ALA A 121 0.51 -8.16 -6.13
CA ALA A 121 0.68 -6.83 -5.53
C ALA A 121 1.81 -6.04 -6.20
N ALA A 122 2.97 -6.68 -6.44
CA ALA A 122 4.07 -6.07 -7.16
C ALA A 122 3.68 -5.69 -8.59
N GLN A 123 3.01 -6.58 -9.33
CA GLN A 123 2.52 -6.30 -10.68
C GLN A 123 1.54 -5.13 -10.73
N TRP A 124 0.66 -5.01 -9.73
CA TRP A 124 -0.28 -3.89 -9.65
C TRP A 124 0.46 -2.55 -9.51
N LEU A 125 1.49 -2.49 -8.65
CA LEU A 125 2.31 -1.30 -8.46
C LEU A 125 3.16 -0.97 -9.71
N GLU A 126 3.74 -1.99 -10.34
CA GLU A 126 4.49 -1.86 -11.60
C GLU A 126 3.57 -1.29 -12.70
N HIS A 127 2.37 -1.84 -12.85
CA HIS A 127 1.38 -1.35 -13.82
C HIS A 127 0.96 0.10 -13.52
N LYS A 128 0.75 0.44 -12.25
CA LYS A 128 0.44 1.82 -11.85
C LYS A 128 1.58 2.77 -12.24
N ALA A 129 2.84 2.37 -12.04
CA ALA A 129 4.00 3.16 -12.45
C ALA A 129 4.10 3.30 -13.98
N ASP A 130 3.81 2.24 -14.72
CA ASP A 130 3.91 2.22 -16.19
C ASP A 130 2.78 3.03 -16.87
N THR A 131 1.64 3.17 -16.19
CA THR A 131 0.50 3.95 -16.66
C THR A 131 0.47 5.38 -16.13
N TRP A 132 1.41 5.75 -15.26
CA TRP A 132 1.52 7.12 -14.76
C TRP A 132 1.99 8.06 -15.85
N LEU A 133 1.30 9.20 -16.01
CA LEU A 133 1.72 10.22 -16.96
C LEU A 133 2.94 10.98 -16.42
N VAL A 134 4.11 10.67 -16.95
CA VAL A 134 5.36 11.33 -16.59
C VAL A 134 5.50 12.63 -17.40
N GLU A 135 5.54 13.77 -16.73
CA GLU A 135 5.72 15.10 -17.33
C GLU A 135 7.03 15.76 -16.87
N ASP A 136 7.51 15.40 -15.69
CA ASP A 136 8.74 15.93 -15.12
C ASP A 136 9.54 14.90 -14.30
N HIS A 137 10.73 15.31 -13.83
CA HIS A 137 11.61 14.46 -13.05
C HIS A 137 11.02 14.05 -11.68
N THR A 138 10.05 14.78 -11.13
CA THR A 138 9.41 14.42 -9.87
C THR A 138 8.39 13.30 -10.06
N ASP A 139 7.77 13.20 -11.24
CA ASP A 139 6.93 12.07 -11.63
C ASP A 139 7.78 10.81 -11.81
N ASP A 140 8.92 10.93 -12.50
CA ASP A 140 9.90 9.85 -12.64
C ASP A 140 10.38 9.35 -11.28
N PHE A 141 10.75 10.27 -10.38
CA PHE A 141 11.17 9.94 -9.02
C PHE A 141 10.05 9.21 -8.24
N PHE A 142 8.83 9.70 -8.31
CA PHE A 142 7.68 9.05 -7.68
C PHE A 142 7.45 7.63 -8.21
N CYS A 143 7.43 7.46 -9.53
CA CYS A 143 7.25 6.15 -10.15
C CYS A 143 8.37 5.18 -9.76
N ASP A 144 9.63 5.63 -9.76
CA ASP A 144 10.76 4.74 -9.49
C ASP A 144 10.98 4.47 -8.00
N GLN A 145 10.90 5.48 -7.15
CA GLN A 145 11.20 5.34 -5.72
C GLN A 145 10.01 4.87 -4.89
N VAL A 146 8.79 5.33 -5.22
CA VAL A 146 7.60 4.92 -4.46
C VAL A 146 6.99 3.66 -5.04
N LEU A 147 6.51 3.71 -6.29
CA LEU A 147 5.76 2.59 -6.85
C LEU A 147 6.66 1.38 -7.16
N ARG A 148 7.68 1.55 -7.99
CA ARG A 148 8.61 0.46 -8.34
C ARG A 148 9.51 0.09 -7.17
N GLY A 149 9.84 1.03 -6.27
CA GLY A 149 10.57 0.75 -5.04
C GLY A 149 9.83 -0.26 -4.16
N LEU A 150 8.56 0.00 -3.88
CA LEU A 150 7.70 -0.93 -3.13
C LEU A 150 7.48 -2.25 -3.88
N ALA A 151 7.27 -2.19 -5.21
CA ALA A 151 7.14 -3.41 -6.02
C ALA A 151 8.37 -4.30 -5.94
N ARG A 152 9.60 -3.73 -6.01
CA ARG A 152 10.87 -4.48 -5.85
C ARG A 152 10.95 -5.17 -4.48
N ASP A 153 10.54 -4.50 -3.41
CA ASP A 153 10.54 -5.11 -2.07
C ASP A 153 9.52 -6.26 -1.94
N LEU A 154 8.34 -6.13 -2.55
CA LEU A 154 7.36 -7.22 -2.63
C LEU A 154 7.89 -8.40 -3.46
N ARG A 155 8.61 -8.15 -4.57
CA ARG A 155 9.26 -9.19 -5.37
C ARG A 155 10.32 -9.97 -4.60
N LEU A 156 11.08 -9.31 -3.74
CA LEU A 156 12.05 -10.01 -2.87
C LEU A 156 11.34 -10.97 -1.91
N THR A 157 10.20 -10.59 -1.38
CA THR A 157 9.40 -11.48 -0.51
C THR A 157 8.82 -12.66 -1.31
N GLU A 158 8.30 -12.41 -2.52
CA GLU A 158 7.86 -13.47 -3.44
C GLU A 158 8.98 -14.47 -3.71
N GLN A 159 10.18 -14.00 -4.04
CA GLN A 159 11.35 -14.84 -4.30
C GLN A 159 11.72 -15.70 -3.09
N ALA A 160 11.79 -15.11 -1.90
CA ALA A 160 12.10 -15.84 -0.66
C ALA A 160 11.08 -16.94 -0.37
N LEU A 161 9.78 -16.70 -0.62
CA LEU A 161 8.74 -17.71 -0.47
C LEU A 161 8.91 -18.85 -1.48
N ASN A 162 9.18 -18.54 -2.75
CA ASN A 162 9.44 -19.54 -3.79
C ASN A 162 10.70 -20.37 -3.53
N GLU A 163 11.75 -19.75 -2.99
CA GLU A 163 12.97 -20.44 -2.56
C GLU A 163 12.68 -21.42 -1.41
N SER A 164 11.90 -21.01 -0.40
CA SER A 164 11.50 -21.88 0.71
C SER A 164 10.72 -23.11 0.23
N ILE A 165 9.84 -22.93 -0.77
CA ILE A 165 9.12 -24.02 -1.42
C ILE A 165 10.08 -24.98 -2.14
N THR A 166 11.02 -24.43 -2.89
CA THR A 166 12.00 -25.22 -3.68
C THR A 166 12.92 -26.02 -2.79
N LEU A 167 13.39 -25.41 -1.69
CA LEU A 167 14.26 -26.03 -0.71
C LEU A 167 13.52 -26.89 0.32
N GLN A 168 12.21 -27.03 0.20
CA GLN A 168 11.34 -27.78 1.12
C GLN A 168 11.49 -27.33 2.59
N GLN A 169 11.71 -26.04 2.79
CA GLN A 169 11.84 -25.48 4.14
C GLN A 169 10.46 -25.36 4.80
N HIS A 170 10.43 -25.56 6.12
CA HIS A 170 9.27 -25.26 6.92
C HIS A 170 9.08 -23.75 7.03
N VAL A 171 7.86 -23.28 6.79
CA VAL A 171 7.49 -21.89 6.97
C VAL A 171 6.46 -21.80 8.10
N ASP A 172 6.78 -21.05 9.12
CA ASP A 172 5.90 -20.80 10.27
C ASP A 172 4.57 -20.19 9.82
N ALA A 173 3.45 -20.69 10.37
CA ALA A 173 2.10 -20.21 10.06
C ALA A 173 1.94 -18.71 10.41
N ASN A 174 2.49 -18.27 11.55
CA ASN A 174 2.44 -16.87 11.95
C ASN A 174 3.20 -15.96 10.97
N ARG A 175 4.29 -16.46 10.38
CA ARG A 175 5.03 -15.71 9.36
C ARG A 175 4.16 -15.43 8.14
N ILE A 176 3.40 -16.41 7.68
CA ILE A 176 2.46 -16.20 6.55
C ILE A 176 1.36 -15.21 6.92
N LEU A 177 0.81 -15.29 8.13
CA LEU A 177 -0.20 -14.34 8.60
C LEU A 177 0.37 -12.90 8.66
N GLN A 178 1.58 -12.71 9.17
CA GLN A 178 2.26 -11.41 9.17
C GLN A 178 2.47 -10.86 7.75
N LEU A 179 2.79 -11.70 6.78
CA LEU A 179 2.95 -11.31 5.39
C LEU A 179 1.62 -10.83 4.79
N TYR A 180 0.51 -11.51 5.06
CA TYR A 180 -0.80 -11.05 4.61
C TYR A 180 -1.24 -9.76 5.32
N GLU A 181 -0.98 -9.62 6.62
CA GLU A 181 -1.23 -8.35 7.33
C GLU A 181 -0.43 -7.20 6.71
N ARG A 182 0.80 -7.46 6.25
CA ARG A 182 1.59 -6.48 5.50
C ARG A 182 0.92 -6.07 4.20
N LEU A 183 0.47 -7.03 3.37
CA LEU A 183 -0.23 -6.72 2.12
C LEU A 183 -1.50 -5.91 2.36
N VAL A 184 -2.29 -6.29 3.35
CA VAL A 184 -3.51 -5.54 3.71
C VAL A 184 -3.16 -4.09 4.09
N ARG A 185 -2.16 -3.88 4.94
CA ARG A 185 -1.74 -2.51 5.34
C ARG A 185 -1.35 -1.63 4.17
N ILE A 186 -0.63 -2.17 3.17
CA ILE A 186 -0.20 -1.41 2.00
C ILE A 186 -1.38 -0.82 1.21
N PHE A 187 -2.53 -1.51 1.16
CA PHE A 187 -3.64 -1.13 0.29
C PHE A 187 -4.88 -0.59 1.05
N THR A 188 -4.87 -0.53 2.38
CA THR A 188 -6.06 -0.17 3.19
C THR A 188 -5.97 1.19 3.87
N ALA A 189 -5.29 2.17 3.30
CA ALA A 189 -5.38 3.56 3.77
C ALA A 189 -6.83 4.06 3.71
N LYS A 190 -7.19 4.91 4.68
CA LYS A 190 -8.54 5.51 4.84
C LYS A 190 -8.50 7.00 4.57
#